data_ce0c567676d50912c9ff5e1a7999a91d
#
_entry.id   ce0c567676d50912c9ff5e1a7999a91d
#
_cell.length_a   1.000
_cell.length_b   1.000
_cell.length_c   1.000
_cell.angle_alpha   90.00
_cell.angle_beta   90.00
_cell.angle_gamma   90.00
#
_symmetry.space_group_name_H-M   'P 1'
#
loop_
_entity.id
_entity.type
_entity.pdbx_description
1 polymer ?
#
loop_
_entity_poly.entity_id
_entity_poly.type
_entity_poly.pdbx_seq_one_letter_code
_entity_poly.pdbx_strand_id
1 'polypeptide(L)'
;MKKQHFKFTALCMLGLGMSQMALAETAQRQTLPSFQAKDIPAMCNAKIADVKKQLKTFENKPLKNETAAAPVLAEWDRIFASFEDFYGPIGLYSNVDPDEALRKAAEDCEIKISQFQTDVYQNPKLYQQIKKIKIADPIEAKFREDILEGFEKTGIQLSADKQARLKAIFDELAKIEQEYARNVRDNPEKLEFSPDELKGLPQSYIDGLKKNDKGNYLLGFEYPDYRPFMELADNDEARKRYQIAFTRRGGEKNLALLKQAMDLRYELAQLFGKSSYAEWVLQSRMAKNPETVNKFLADVHATVTPLEKKEVQTLREFKAQSL
;
A
#
# COMPACT_ATOMS: atom_id res chain seq x y z
N MET A 1 -79.09 -44.81 10.59
CA MET A 1 -77.80 -44.55 9.94
C MET A 1 -77.93 -43.22 9.17
N LYS A 2 -77.50 -42.08 9.75
CA LYS A 2 -77.66 -40.73 9.21
C LYS A 2 -76.40 -40.33 8.45
N LYS A 3 -76.58 -40.06 7.12
CA LYS A 3 -75.57 -39.43 6.27
C LYS A 3 -75.58 -37.90 6.57
N GLN A 4 -74.51 -37.36 7.09
CA GLN A 4 -74.27 -35.93 7.14
C GLN A 4 -73.53 -35.48 5.90
N HIS A 5 -74.17 -34.65 5.09
CA HIS A 5 -73.54 -33.94 3.98
C HIS A 5 -72.80 -32.71 4.52
N PHE A 6 -71.47 -32.69 4.37
CA PHE A 6 -70.67 -31.51 4.64
C PHE A 6 -70.58 -30.69 3.34
N LYS A 7 -71.23 -29.51 3.34
CA LYS A 7 -71.09 -28.55 2.25
C LYS A 7 -69.80 -27.80 2.37
N PHE A 8 -68.86 -27.97 1.44
CA PHE A 8 -67.65 -27.16 1.30
C PHE A 8 -68.03 -25.85 0.59
N THR A 9 -68.03 -24.74 1.35
CA THR A 9 -68.15 -23.42 0.79
C THR A 9 -66.75 -22.96 0.42
N ALA A 10 -66.44 -22.91 -0.88
CA ALA A 10 -65.20 -22.33 -1.38
C ALA A 10 -65.22 -20.81 -1.24
N LEU A 11 -64.48 -20.34 -0.27
CA LEU A 11 -64.22 -18.89 -0.12
C LEU A 11 -62.98 -18.54 -0.93
N CYS A 12 -63.20 -17.96 -2.13
CA CYS A 12 -62.12 -17.36 -2.92
C CYS A 12 -61.58 -16.15 -2.17
N MET A 13 -60.48 -16.33 -1.38
CA MET A 13 -59.66 -15.23 -0.99
C MET A 13 -58.70 -14.92 -2.14
N LEU A 14 -58.98 -13.83 -2.84
CA LEU A 14 -58.00 -13.14 -3.65
C LEU A 14 -56.91 -12.57 -2.70
N GLY A 15 -55.89 -13.37 -2.44
CA GLY A 15 -54.68 -12.92 -1.85
C GLY A 15 -53.97 -12.03 -2.85
N LEU A 16 -54.06 -10.72 -2.69
CA LEU A 16 -53.08 -9.78 -3.25
C LEU A 16 -51.70 -10.16 -2.70
N GLY A 17 -51.01 -10.95 -3.45
CA GLY A 17 -49.57 -11.13 -3.27
C GLY A 17 -48.87 -9.80 -3.52
N MET A 18 -48.70 -9.00 -2.47
CA MET A 18 -47.68 -7.97 -2.47
C MET A 18 -46.34 -8.72 -2.58
N SER A 19 -45.85 -8.85 -3.81
CA SER A 19 -44.44 -9.10 -4.06
C SER A 19 -43.70 -7.94 -3.38
N GLN A 20 -43.20 -8.21 -2.19
CA GLN A 20 -42.09 -7.42 -1.67
C GLN A 20 -40.94 -7.67 -2.66
N MET A 21 -40.88 -6.85 -3.71
CA MET A 21 -39.62 -6.57 -4.34
C MET A 21 -38.73 -6.05 -3.21
N ALA A 22 -37.89 -6.91 -2.66
CA ALA A 22 -36.72 -6.50 -1.98
C ALA A 22 -36.01 -5.55 -2.96
N LEU A 23 -36.15 -4.26 -2.72
CA LEU A 23 -35.25 -3.27 -3.28
C LEU A 23 -33.88 -3.75 -2.82
N ALA A 24 -33.19 -4.49 -3.71
CA ALA A 24 -31.77 -4.63 -3.58
C ALA A 24 -31.28 -3.19 -3.50
N GLU A 25 -30.92 -2.74 -2.31
CA GLU A 25 -30.12 -1.56 -2.14
C GLU A 25 -28.94 -1.76 -3.06
N THR A 26 -29.01 -1.12 -4.23
CA THR A 26 -27.86 -1.06 -5.12
C THR A 26 -26.81 -0.40 -4.27
N ALA A 27 -25.89 -1.21 -3.74
CA ALA A 27 -24.75 -0.72 -3.02
C ALA A 27 -24.15 0.35 -3.91
N GLN A 28 -24.38 1.60 -3.53
CA GLN A 28 -23.93 2.73 -4.30
C GLN A 28 -22.41 2.57 -4.34
N ARG A 29 -21.87 2.24 -5.52
CA ARG A 29 -20.42 2.10 -5.66
C ARG A 29 -19.81 3.39 -5.13
N GLN A 30 -19.09 3.31 -4.03
CA GLN A 30 -18.36 4.45 -3.53
C GLN A 30 -17.39 4.87 -4.64
N THR A 31 -17.66 6.02 -5.23
CA THR A 31 -16.75 6.62 -6.19
C THR A 31 -15.63 7.29 -5.43
N LEU A 32 -14.40 7.14 -5.93
CA LEU A 32 -13.28 7.89 -5.38
C LEU A 32 -13.58 9.40 -5.46
N PRO A 33 -13.25 10.17 -4.42
CA PRO A 33 -13.39 11.61 -4.47
C PRO A 33 -12.51 12.20 -5.57
N SER A 34 -13.03 13.16 -6.33
CA SER A 34 -12.24 13.88 -7.33
C SER A 34 -11.56 15.08 -6.68
N PHE A 35 -10.26 15.21 -6.89
CA PHE A 35 -9.46 16.34 -6.39
C PHE A 35 -8.97 17.23 -7.53
N GLN A 36 -8.75 18.52 -7.23
CA GLN A 36 -7.98 19.43 -8.05
C GLN A 36 -6.62 19.67 -7.38
N ALA A 37 -5.54 19.66 -8.14
CA ALA A 37 -4.18 19.83 -7.61
C ALA A 37 -4.06 21.06 -6.67
N LYS A 38 -4.67 22.19 -7.05
CA LYS A 38 -4.65 23.44 -6.28
C LYS A 38 -5.35 23.36 -4.91
N ASP A 39 -6.30 22.43 -4.75
CA ASP A 39 -7.14 22.35 -3.53
C ASP A 39 -6.55 21.38 -2.49
N ILE A 40 -5.74 20.41 -2.92
CA ILE A 40 -5.14 19.39 -2.05
C ILE A 40 -4.38 19.99 -0.86
N PRO A 41 -3.51 21.02 -1.01
CA PRO A 41 -2.79 21.58 0.12
C PRO A 41 -3.68 22.13 1.23
N ALA A 42 -4.77 22.80 0.85
CA ALA A 42 -5.73 23.34 1.80
C ALA A 42 -6.55 22.24 2.48
N MET A 43 -7.02 21.26 1.72
CA MET A 43 -7.77 20.09 2.22
C MET A 43 -6.91 19.26 3.18
N CYS A 44 -5.65 19.02 2.83
CA CYS A 44 -4.68 18.30 3.65
C CYS A 44 -4.49 18.97 5.01
N ASN A 45 -4.21 20.28 4.99
CA ASN A 45 -4.03 21.05 6.22
C ASN A 45 -5.30 21.08 7.08
N ALA A 46 -6.48 21.23 6.45
CA ALA A 46 -7.77 21.23 7.15
C ALA A 46 -8.06 19.87 7.79
N LYS A 47 -7.82 18.76 7.08
CA LYS A 47 -8.03 17.41 7.62
C LYS A 47 -7.09 17.11 8.79
N ILE A 48 -5.81 17.45 8.67
CA ILE A 48 -4.84 17.31 9.76
C ILE A 48 -5.26 18.14 10.98
N ALA A 49 -5.71 19.38 10.77
CA ALA A 49 -6.16 20.24 11.85
C ALA A 49 -7.41 19.70 12.56
N ASP A 50 -8.37 19.15 11.80
CA ASP A 50 -9.57 18.51 12.33
C ASP A 50 -9.22 17.29 13.19
N VAL A 51 -8.39 16.39 12.69
CA VAL A 51 -7.94 15.21 13.44
C VAL A 51 -7.15 15.60 14.69
N LYS A 52 -6.28 16.62 14.60
CA LYS A 52 -5.59 17.17 15.77
C LYS A 52 -6.58 17.65 16.85
N LYS A 53 -7.64 18.33 16.45
CA LYS A 53 -8.68 18.80 17.38
C LYS A 53 -9.42 17.62 18.03
N GLN A 54 -9.78 16.61 17.27
CA GLN A 54 -10.45 15.41 17.78
C GLN A 54 -9.54 14.66 18.76
N LEU A 55 -8.29 14.44 18.41
CA LEU A 55 -7.30 13.79 19.29
C LEU A 55 -7.03 14.61 20.56
N LYS A 56 -7.06 15.94 20.49
CA LYS A 56 -6.95 16.79 21.67
C LYS A 56 -8.13 16.63 22.61
N THR A 57 -9.35 16.47 22.07
CA THR A 57 -10.54 16.15 22.86
C THR A 57 -10.42 14.78 23.50
N PHE A 58 -9.99 13.77 22.72
CA PHE A 58 -9.75 12.41 23.20
C PHE A 58 -8.70 12.36 24.32
N GLU A 59 -7.57 13.05 24.16
CA GLU A 59 -6.48 13.15 25.14
C GLU A 59 -6.93 13.66 26.51
N ASN A 60 -7.86 14.61 26.52
CA ASN A 60 -8.35 15.27 27.75
C ASN A 60 -9.60 14.63 28.33
N LYS A 61 -10.14 13.58 27.72
CA LYS A 61 -11.34 12.90 28.18
C LYS A 61 -11.07 12.19 29.49
N PRO A 62 -11.85 12.45 30.56
CA PRO A 62 -11.67 11.76 31.82
C PRO A 62 -12.05 10.28 31.67
N LEU A 63 -11.10 9.38 31.79
CA LEU A 63 -11.33 7.95 31.89
C LEU A 63 -11.50 7.60 33.34
N LYS A 64 -12.72 7.26 33.76
CA LYS A 64 -12.97 6.66 35.05
C LYS A 64 -12.40 5.24 35.05
N ASN A 65 -11.94 4.74 36.19
CA ASN A 65 -11.31 3.41 36.33
C ASN A 65 -12.19 2.25 35.83
N GLU A 66 -13.48 2.47 35.60
CA GLU A 66 -14.46 1.49 35.14
C GLU A 66 -15.01 1.82 33.75
N THR A 67 -14.36 2.72 33.00
CA THR A 67 -14.82 3.07 31.65
C THR A 67 -14.72 1.83 30.76
N ALA A 68 -15.85 1.42 30.19
CA ALA A 68 -15.88 0.34 29.22
C ALA A 68 -14.92 0.64 28.05
N ALA A 69 -14.12 -0.34 27.66
CA ALA A 69 -13.10 -0.19 26.61
C ALA A 69 -13.72 0.16 25.25
N ALA A 70 -14.82 -0.52 24.89
CA ALA A 70 -15.46 -0.42 23.59
C ALA A 70 -15.75 1.03 23.12
N PRO A 71 -16.41 1.91 23.92
CA PRO A 71 -16.68 3.28 23.45
C PRO A 71 -15.43 4.12 23.24
N VAL A 72 -14.37 3.87 24.01
CA VAL A 72 -13.11 4.63 23.91
C VAL A 72 -12.31 4.18 22.68
N LEU A 73 -12.19 2.88 22.48
CA LEU A 73 -11.54 2.31 21.29
C LEU A 73 -12.31 2.64 20.01
N ALA A 74 -13.65 2.59 20.05
CA ALA A 74 -14.48 2.98 18.91
C ALA A 74 -14.36 4.48 18.58
N GLU A 75 -14.10 5.35 19.56
CA GLU A 75 -13.81 6.77 19.29
C GLU A 75 -12.46 6.93 18.61
N TRP A 76 -11.42 6.23 19.07
CA TRP A 76 -10.11 6.19 18.41
C TRP A 76 -10.23 5.69 16.98
N ASP A 77 -10.89 4.55 16.79
CA ASP A 77 -11.12 3.94 15.48
C ASP A 77 -11.82 4.90 14.52
N ARG A 78 -12.91 5.55 14.95
CA ARG A 78 -13.66 6.51 14.13
C ARG A 78 -12.82 7.72 13.72
N ILE A 79 -11.92 8.22 14.60
CA ILE A 79 -11.02 9.32 14.26
C ILE A 79 -10.10 8.91 13.14
N PHE A 80 -9.50 7.71 13.25
CA PHE A 80 -8.55 7.21 12.25
C PHE A 80 -9.25 6.72 10.99
N ALA A 81 -10.41 6.06 11.07
CA ALA A 81 -11.20 5.70 9.89
C ALA A 81 -11.55 6.95 9.06
N SER A 82 -12.02 8.03 9.71
CA SER A 82 -12.27 9.31 9.02
C SER A 82 -11.00 9.93 8.42
N PHE A 83 -9.83 9.67 8.99
CA PHE A 83 -8.55 10.11 8.45
C PHE A 83 -8.15 9.29 7.24
N GLU A 84 -8.31 7.96 7.31
CA GLU A 84 -8.03 7.02 6.22
C GLU A 84 -8.94 7.26 5.00
N ASP A 85 -10.22 7.60 5.20
CA ASP A 85 -11.16 7.98 4.12
C ASP A 85 -10.66 9.16 3.28
N PHE A 86 -9.85 10.03 3.86
CA PHE A 86 -9.17 11.11 3.15
C PHE A 86 -7.81 10.69 2.60
N TYR A 87 -7.02 10.03 3.43
CA TYR A 87 -5.64 9.66 3.12
C TYR A 87 -5.54 8.60 2.02
N GLY A 88 -6.37 7.57 2.06
CA GLY A 88 -6.35 6.48 1.07
C GLY A 88 -6.45 6.98 -0.38
N PRO A 89 -7.46 7.81 -0.73
CA PRO A 89 -7.53 8.44 -2.05
C PRO A 89 -6.31 9.31 -2.40
N ILE A 90 -5.77 10.08 -1.46
CA ILE A 90 -4.56 10.89 -1.69
C ILE A 90 -3.37 9.99 -2.08
N GLY A 91 -3.15 8.90 -1.32
CA GLY A 91 -2.08 7.94 -1.62
C GLY A 91 -2.28 7.21 -2.95
N LEU A 92 -3.51 6.97 -3.38
CA LEU A 92 -3.78 6.43 -4.71
C LEU A 92 -3.42 7.44 -5.79
N TYR A 93 -3.92 8.66 -5.69
CA TYR A 93 -3.70 9.70 -6.71
C TYR A 93 -2.23 10.11 -6.84
N SER A 94 -1.46 10.11 -5.77
CA SER A 94 -0.01 10.37 -5.82
C SER A 94 0.73 9.40 -6.76
N ASN A 95 0.19 8.19 -6.95
CA ASN A 95 0.83 7.14 -7.72
C ASN A 95 0.27 6.95 -9.15
N VAL A 96 -1.04 7.18 -9.37
CA VAL A 96 -1.70 6.75 -10.61
C VAL A 96 -2.38 7.86 -11.40
N ASP A 97 -2.54 9.07 -10.86
CA ASP A 97 -3.22 10.13 -11.58
C ASP A 97 -2.42 10.58 -12.83
N PRO A 98 -3.05 10.79 -13.98
CA PRO A 98 -2.37 11.26 -15.17
C PRO A 98 -1.85 12.70 -15.03
N ASP A 99 -2.47 13.55 -14.20
CA ASP A 99 -2.03 14.92 -13.95
C ASP A 99 -0.82 14.95 -12.99
N GLU A 100 0.33 15.33 -13.51
CA GLU A 100 1.57 15.47 -12.72
C GLU A 100 1.43 16.48 -11.58
N ALA A 101 0.70 17.58 -11.78
CA ALA A 101 0.51 18.59 -10.74
C ALA A 101 -0.34 18.02 -9.58
N LEU A 102 -1.33 17.18 -9.88
CA LEU A 102 -2.13 16.51 -8.86
C LEU A 102 -1.30 15.47 -8.11
N ARG A 103 -0.53 14.62 -8.82
CA ARG A 103 0.40 13.67 -8.18
C ARG A 103 1.34 14.38 -7.21
N LYS A 104 1.97 15.47 -7.66
CA LYS A 104 2.90 16.26 -6.83
C LYS A 104 2.22 16.84 -5.59
N ALA A 105 1.04 17.41 -5.71
CA ALA A 105 0.29 17.95 -4.59
C ALA A 105 -0.12 16.85 -3.59
N ALA A 106 -0.47 15.66 -4.08
CA ALA A 106 -0.78 14.50 -3.27
C ALA A 106 0.46 13.97 -2.52
N GLU A 107 1.62 13.83 -3.18
CA GLU A 107 2.91 13.47 -2.56
C GLU A 107 3.27 14.44 -1.41
N ASP A 108 3.14 15.75 -1.64
CA ASP A 108 3.42 16.77 -0.61
C ASP A 108 2.45 16.65 0.59
N CYS A 109 1.21 16.22 0.34
CA CYS A 109 0.26 15.93 1.41
C CYS A 109 0.63 14.66 2.17
N GLU A 110 1.05 13.57 1.50
CA GLU A 110 1.49 12.32 2.14
C GLU A 110 2.66 12.55 3.11
N ILE A 111 3.62 13.39 2.72
CA ILE A 111 4.73 13.77 3.60
C ILE A 111 4.21 14.43 4.88
N LYS A 112 3.26 15.38 4.76
CA LYS A 112 2.65 16.05 5.93
C LYS A 112 1.86 15.07 6.80
N ILE A 113 1.17 14.13 6.18
CA ILE A 113 0.42 13.07 6.87
C ILE A 113 1.39 12.18 7.66
N SER A 114 2.48 11.74 7.05
CA SER A 114 3.51 10.93 7.71
C SER A 114 4.11 11.64 8.94
N GLN A 115 4.44 12.93 8.80
CA GLN A 115 4.92 13.76 9.90
C GLN A 115 3.88 13.89 11.02
N PHE A 116 2.62 14.12 10.66
CA PHE A 116 1.52 14.19 11.61
C PHE A 116 1.29 12.87 12.35
N GLN A 117 1.35 11.74 11.65
CA GLN A 117 1.24 10.42 12.28
C GLN A 117 2.37 10.18 13.27
N THR A 118 3.59 10.57 12.93
CA THR A 118 4.72 10.52 13.88
C THR A 118 4.45 11.36 15.13
N ASP A 119 3.94 12.59 14.97
CA ASP A 119 3.57 13.45 16.10
C ASP A 119 2.50 12.83 17.00
N VAL A 120 1.50 12.16 16.41
CA VAL A 120 0.44 11.46 17.14
C VAL A 120 1.01 10.32 17.97
N TYR A 121 1.81 9.45 17.33
CA TYR A 121 2.39 8.28 18.00
C TYR A 121 3.59 8.59 18.90
N GLN A 122 4.08 9.82 18.92
CA GLN A 122 5.02 10.32 19.93
C GLN A 122 4.34 11.13 21.05
N ASN A 123 2.98 11.19 21.08
CA ASN A 123 2.26 11.94 22.11
C ASN A 123 2.09 11.10 23.39
N PRO A 124 2.77 11.44 24.51
CA PRO A 124 2.72 10.67 25.74
C PRO A 124 1.33 10.69 26.42
N LYS A 125 0.53 11.72 26.21
CA LYS A 125 -0.82 11.78 26.79
C LYS A 125 -1.77 10.83 26.11
N LEU A 126 -1.73 10.75 24.76
CA LEU A 126 -2.49 9.76 24.01
C LEU A 126 -2.08 8.33 24.39
N TYR A 127 -0.77 8.08 24.45
CA TYR A 127 -0.26 6.77 24.89
C TYR A 127 -0.79 6.38 26.27
N GLN A 128 -0.70 7.28 27.26
CA GLN A 128 -1.20 7.02 28.60
C GLN A 128 -2.72 6.86 28.63
N GLN A 129 -3.45 7.57 27.79
CA GLN A 129 -4.89 7.44 27.68
C GLN A 129 -5.30 6.03 27.22
N ILE A 130 -4.68 5.54 26.14
CA ILE A 130 -4.90 4.17 25.62
C ILE A 130 -4.45 3.12 26.65
N LYS A 131 -3.31 3.34 27.32
CA LYS A 131 -2.76 2.41 28.31
C LYS A 131 -3.66 2.20 29.51
N LYS A 132 -4.44 3.18 29.91
CA LYS A 132 -5.36 3.12 31.06
C LYS A 132 -6.66 2.36 30.78
N ILE A 133 -7.00 2.08 29.52
CA ILE A 133 -8.23 1.39 29.15
C ILE A 133 -8.19 -0.05 29.68
N LYS A 134 -9.17 -0.44 30.47
CA LYS A 134 -9.35 -1.83 30.93
C LYS A 134 -10.17 -2.58 29.90
N ILE A 135 -9.74 -3.78 29.55
CA ILE A 135 -10.33 -4.59 28.49
C ILE A 135 -10.61 -5.99 29.01
N ALA A 136 -11.82 -6.48 28.72
CA ALA A 136 -12.23 -7.84 29.00
C ALA A 136 -12.38 -8.67 27.70
N ASP A 137 -12.77 -8.02 26.61
CA ASP A 137 -12.93 -8.67 25.30
C ASP A 137 -11.57 -8.90 24.60
N PRO A 138 -11.29 -10.10 24.07
CA PRO A 138 -10.00 -10.42 23.45
C PRO A 138 -9.75 -9.67 22.14
N ILE A 139 -10.80 -9.31 21.37
CA ILE A 139 -10.66 -8.55 20.12
C ILE A 139 -10.26 -7.11 20.43
N GLU A 140 -10.95 -6.48 21.39
CA GLU A 140 -10.60 -5.14 21.85
C GLU A 140 -9.21 -5.11 22.51
N ALA A 141 -8.82 -6.17 23.23
CA ALA A 141 -7.49 -6.31 23.81
C ALA A 141 -6.41 -6.32 22.73
N LYS A 142 -6.63 -7.06 21.65
CA LYS A 142 -5.72 -7.10 20.50
C LYS A 142 -5.64 -5.74 19.80
N PHE A 143 -6.76 -5.10 19.56
CA PHE A 143 -6.80 -3.77 18.95
C PHE A 143 -6.02 -2.73 19.78
N ARG A 144 -6.24 -2.73 21.10
CA ARG A 144 -5.47 -1.87 22.02
C ARG A 144 -3.97 -2.16 21.96
N GLU A 145 -3.59 -3.44 21.94
CA GLU A 145 -2.19 -3.86 21.82
C GLU A 145 -1.57 -3.30 20.54
N ASP A 146 -2.27 -3.39 19.40
CA ASP A 146 -1.79 -2.88 18.11
C ASP A 146 -1.60 -1.35 18.13
N ILE A 147 -2.53 -0.62 18.77
CA ILE A 147 -2.37 0.82 18.96
C ILE A 147 -1.13 1.13 19.81
N LEU A 148 -0.95 0.45 20.95
CA LEU A 148 0.20 0.66 21.82
C LEU A 148 1.52 0.30 21.15
N GLU A 149 1.55 -0.78 20.37
CA GLU A 149 2.70 -1.15 19.54
C GLU A 149 3.08 -0.04 18.56
N GLY A 150 2.10 0.64 17.95
CA GLY A 150 2.34 1.82 17.11
C GLY A 150 3.10 2.92 17.85
N PHE A 151 2.70 3.25 19.08
CA PHE A 151 3.41 4.22 19.93
C PHE A 151 4.83 3.76 20.29
N GLU A 152 4.99 2.49 20.62
CA GLU A 152 6.29 1.92 21.01
C GLU A 152 7.26 1.89 19.84
N LYS A 153 6.81 1.52 18.64
CA LYS A 153 7.61 1.59 17.40
C LYS A 153 7.98 3.01 17.00
N THR A 154 7.17 3.99 17.36
CA THR A 154 7.46 5.41 17.11
C THR A 154 8.30 6.03 18.23
N GLY A 155 8.77 5.21 19.17
CA GLY A 155 9.77 5.58 20.14
C GLY A 155 9.24 6.32 21.37
N ILE A 156 7.95 6.16 21.72
CA ILE A 156 7.34 6.84 22.89
C ILE A 156 8.08 6.59 24.20
N GLN A 157 8.83 5.50 24.31
CA GLN A 157 9.60 5.12 25.50
C GLN A 157 11.07 5.59 25.43
N LEU A 158 11.51 6.19 24.34
CA LEU A 158 12.85 6.72 24.17
C LEU A 158 12.99 8.07 24.87
N SER A 159 14.25 8.48 25.14
CA SER A 159 14.53 9.84 25.60
C SER A 159 14.14 10.89 24.55
N ALA A 160 13.90 12.11 24.96
CA ALA A 160 13.47 13.20 24.08
C ALA A 160 14.42 13.41 22.88
N ASP A 161 15.74 13.35 23.10
CA ASP A 161 16.74 13.49 22.03
C ASP A 161 16.62 12.33 21.01
N LYS A 162 16.45 11.09 21.49
CA LYS A 162 16.26 9.93 20.62
C LYS A 162 14.92 9.99 19.87
N GLN A 163 13.85 10.48 20.50
CA GLN A 163 12.57 10.69 19.83
C GLN A 163 12.70 11.73 18.70
N ALA A 164 13.37 12.86 18.96
CA ALA A 164 13.62 13.90 17.96
C ALA A 164 14.44 13.34 16.78
N ARG A 165 15.48 12.54 17.06
CA ARG A 165 16.28 11.91 15.99
C ARG A 165 15.47 10.88 15.21
N LEU A 166 14.69 10.05 15.89
CA LEU A 166 13.81 9.07 15.24
C LEU A 166 12.78 9.73 14.32
N LYS A 167 12.18 10.85 14.77
CA LYS A 167 11.29 11.65 13.93
C LYS A 167 12.00 12.16 12.68
N ALA A 168 13.20 12.71 12.83
CA ALA A 168 14.00 13.15 11.68
C ALA A 168 14.28 12.01 10.70
N ILE A 169 14.59 10.80 11.20
CA ILE A 169 14.78 9.60 10.36
C ILE A 169 13.50 9.26 9.59
N PHE A 170 12.32 9.27 10.22
CA PHE A 170 11.07 9.01 9.52
C PHE A 170 10.78 10.06 8.46
N ASP A 171 11.01 11.34 8.76
CA ASP A 171 10.82 12.44 7.81
C ASP A 171 11.76 12.32 6.60
N GLU A 172 13.01 11.91 6.82
CA GLU A 172 14.00 11.67 5.76
C GLU A 172 13.62 10.44 4.93
N LEU A 173 13.24 9.32 5.56
CA LEU A 173 12.80 8.10 4.87
C LEU A 173 11.57 8.35 4.00
N ALA A 174 10.57 9.10 4.49
CA ALA A 174 9.38 9.42 3.71
C ALA A 174 9.73 10.20 2.43
N LYS A 175 10.67 11.15 2.51
CA LYS A 175 11.15 11.90 1.33
C LYS A 175 11.91 11.00 0.36
N ILE A 176 12.78 10.14 0.88
CA ILE A 176 13.55 9.19 0.06
C ILE A 176 12.61 8.23 -0.68
N GLU A 177 11.60 7.70 0.00
CA GLU A 177 10.62 6.78 -0.61
C GLU A 177 9.84 7.46 -1.74
N GLN A 178 9.38 8.68 -1.55
CA GLN A 178 8.69 9.46 -2.58
C GLN A 178 9.61 9.77 -3.78
N GLU A 179 10.84 10.19 -3.53
CA GLU A 179 11.79 10.48 -4.60
C GLU A 179 12.20 9.22 -5.37
N TYR A 180 12.42 8.11 -4.66
CA TYR A 180 12.74 6.82 -5.25
C TYR A 180 11.62 6.34 -6.18
N ALA A 181 10.39 6.38 -5.69
CA ALA A 181 9.21 5.98 -6.47
C ALA A 181 9.03 6.86 -7.71
N ARG A 182 9.18 8.19 -7.57
CA ARG A 182 9.07 9.15 -8.67
C ARG A 182 10.13 8.91 -9.74
N ASN A 183 11.38 8.69 -9.38
CA ASN A 183 12.46 8.42 -10.32
C ASN A 183 12.21 7.16 -11.18
N VAL A 184 11.44 6.20 -10.67
CA VAL A 184 11.03 5.00 -11.43
C VAL A 184 9.78 5.28 -12.26
N ARG A 185 8.77 5.89 -11.68
CA ARG A 185 7.47 6.15 -12.31
C ARG A 185 7.57 7.15 -13.45
N ASP A 186 8.23 8.28 -13.21
CA ASP A 186 8.29 9.41 -14.13
C ASP A 186 9.59 9.39 -14.98
N ASN A 187 10.19 8.20 -15.17
CA ASN A 187 11.38 8.06 -16.01
C ASN A 187 11.05 8.46 -17.46
N PRO A 188 11.64 9.57 -17.98
CA PRO A 188 11.34 10.08 -19.31
C PRO A 188 12.03 9.30 -20.42
N GLU A 189 12.93 8.38 -20.09
CA GLU A 189 13.73 7.63 -21.05
C GLU A 189 12.84 6.80 -21.98
N LYS A 190 13.15 6.85 -23.26
CA LYS A 190 12.55 6.01 -24.29
C LYS A 190 13.65 5.27 -25.02
N LEU A 191 13.43 3.99 -25.25
CA LEU A 191 14.31 3.20 -26.11
C LEU A 191 13.83 3.24 -27.56
N GLU A 192 14.79 3.30 -28.46
CA GLU A 192 14.53 3.24 -29.90
C GLU A 192 14.66 1.79 -30.38
N PHE A 193 13.68 1.35 -31.18
CA PHE A 193 13.66 0.06 -31.83
C PHE A 193 13.35 0.23 -33.31
N SER A 194 14.13 -0.45 -34.16
CA SER A 194 13.87 -0.49 -35.60
C SER A 194 12.62 -1.35 -35.91
N PRO A 195 12.02 -1.21 -37.10
CA PRO A 195 10.92 -2.07 -37.53
C PRO A 195 11.24 -3.58 -37.45
N ASP A 196 12.49 -3.95 -37.74
CA ASP A 196 12.94 -5.35 -37.70
C ASP A 196 12.99 -5.91 -36.26
N GLU A 197 13.29 -5.08 -35.27
CA GLU A 197 13.32 -5.48 -33.88
C GLU A 197 11.90 -5.66 -33.27
N LEU A 198 10.86 -5.19 -33.96
CA LEU A 198 9.46 -5.37 -33.57
C LEU A 198 8.79 -6.61 -34.20
N LYS A 199 9.51 -7.40 -35.01
CA LYS A 199 8.97 -8.65 -35.53
C LYS A 199 8.50 -9.57 -34.40
N GLY A 200 7.39 -10.27 -34.63
CA GLY A 200 6.71 -11.09 -33.62
C GLY A 200 5.63 -10.38 -32.82
N LEU A 201 5.65 -9.03 -32.80
CA LEU A 201 4.64 -8.25 -32.07
C LEU A 201 3.34 -8.11 -32.88
N PRO A 202 2.18 -8.08 -32.22
CA PRO A 202 0.90 -7.81 -32.88
C PRO A 202 0.86 -6.45 -33.55
N GLN A 203 0.26 -6.36 -34.77
CA GLN A 203 0.15 -5.09 -35.49
C GLN A 203 -0.57 -4.00 -34.69
N SER A 204 -1.62 -4.36 -33.94
CA SER A 204 -2.35 -3.44 -33.07
C SER A 204 -1.49 -2.81 -31.97
N TYR A 205 -0.48 -3.54 -31.48
CA TYR A 205 0.50 -3.00 -30.54
C TYR A 205 1.44 -2.01 -31.25
N ILE A 206 1.96 -2.39 -32.43
CA ILE A 206 2.89 -1.56 -33.21
C ILE A 206 2.21 -0.25 -33.66
N ASP A 207 0.96 -0.28 -34.06
CA ASP A 207 0.19 0.88 -34.51
C ASP A 207 0.00 1.94 -33.40
N GLY A 208 0.03 1.52 -32.13
CA GLY A 208 -0.05 2.40 -30.98
C GLY A 208 1.26 3.12 -30.61
N LEU A 209 2.40 2.69 -31.17
CA LEU A 209 3.71 3.22 -30.83
C LEU A 209 4.04 4.52 -31.57
N LYS A 210 4.70 5.44 -30.87
CA LYS A 210 5.25 6.66 -31.48
C LYS A 210 6.54 6.35 -32.22
N LYS A 211 6.80 7.09 -33.30
CA LYS A 211 8.06 7.03 -34.03
C LYS A 211 8.85 8.32 -33.86
N ASN A 212 10.17 8.20 -33.94
CA ASN A 212 11.05 9.34 -34.08
C ASN A 212 11.22 9.72 -35.58
N ASP A 213 11.97 10.80 -35.83
CA ASP A 213 12.23 11.33 -37.21
C ASP A 213 13.02 10.36 -38.09
N LYS A 214 13.69 9.35 -37.50
CA LYS A 214 14.42 8.28 -38.19
C LYS A 214 13.55 7.10 -38.58
N GLY A 215 12.27 7.11 -38.20
CA GLY A 215 11.34 6.00 -38.41
C GLY A 215 11.42 4.86 -37.37
N ASN A 216 12.27 4.99 -36.34
CA ASN A 216 12.33 4.03 -35.22
C ASN A 216 11.18 4.25 -34.26
N TYR A 217 10.72 3.18 -33.65
CA TYR A 217 9.67 3.19 -32.65
C TYR A 217 10.23 3.51 -31.27
N LEU A 218 9.49 4.31 -30.50
CA LEU A 218 9.85 4.75 -29.15
C LEU A 218 9.03 3.99 -28.10
N LEU A 219 9.68 3.18 -27.28
CA LEU A 219 9.05 2.44 -26.20
C LEU A 219 9.50 2.98 -24.84
N GLY A 220 8.55 3.18 -23.95
CA GLY A 220 8.78 3.58 -22.56
C GLY A 220 9.00 2.38 -21.66
N PHE A 221 8.82 2.62 -20.35
CA PHE A 221 8.97 1.58 -19.34
C PHE A 221 7.66 1.23 -18.64
N GLU A 222 6.54 1.59 -19.25
CA GLU A 222 5.22 1.18 -18.78
C GLU A 222 5.01 -0.30 -19.06
N TYR A 223 4.29 -1.01 -18.18
CA TYR A 223 4.02 -2.44 -18.37
C TYR A 223 3.28 -2.76 -19.68
N PRO A 224 2.34 -1.94 -20.17
CA PRO A 224 1.73 -2.14 -21.49
C PRO A 224 2.72 -2.10 -22.67
N ASP A 225 3.81 -1.32 -22.56
CA ASP A 225 4.87 -1.29 -23.57
C ASP A 225 5.83 -2.48 -23.38
N TYR A 226 6.28 -2.69 -22.15
CA TYR A 226 7.34 -3.63 -21.82
C TYR A 226 6.93 -5.09 -21.96
N ARG A 227 5.78 -5.47 -21.37
CA ARG A 227 5.40 -6.88 -21.26
C ARG A 227 5.14 -7.57 -22.61
N PRO A 228 4.34 -6.99 -23.54
CA PRO A 228 4.14 -7.61 -24.85
C PRO A 228 5.44 -7.74 -25.64
N PHE A 229 6.35 -6.74 -25.54
CA PHE A 229 7.65 -6.79 -26.19
C PHE A 229 8.48 -7.97 -25.68
N MET A 230 8.57 -8.14 -24.38
CA MET A 230 9.35 -9.23 -23.77
C MET A 230 8.79 -10.62 -24.08
N GLU A 231 7.47 -10.74 -24.20
CA GLU A 231 6.79 -12.01 -24.47
C GLU A 231 6.80 -12.41 -25.94
N LEU A 232 6.73 -11.45 -26.87
CA LEU A 232 6.38 -11.71 -28.25
C LEU A 232 7.43 -11.27 -29.29
N ALA A 233 8.35 -10.34 -28.98
CA ALA A 233 9.35 -9.93 -29.94
C ALA A 233 10.31 -11.08 -30.29
N ASP A 234 10.58 -11.29 -31.59
CA ASP A 234 11.46 -12.38 -32.05
C ASP A 234 12.94 -12.11 -31.72
N ASN A 235 13.34 -10.83 -31.63
CA ASN A 235 14.75 -10.45 -31.50
C ASN A 235 15.23 -10.53 -30.04
N ASP A 236 16.07 -11.53 -29.74
CA ASP A 236 16.64 -11.76 -28.41
C ASP A 236 17.49 -10.61 -27.88
N GLU A 237 18.33 -9.99 -28.74
CA GLU A 237 19.20 -8.89 -28.32
C GLU A 237 18.37 -7.60 -28.03
N ALA A 238 17.30 -7.37 -28.78
CA ALA A 238 16.38 -6.30 -28.51
C ALA A 238 15.65 -6.50 -27.15
N ARG A 239 15.16 -7.73 -26.88
CA ARG A 239 14.57 -8.07 -25.56
C ARG A 239 15.58 -7.86 -24.43
N LYS A 240 16.82 -8.35 -24.59
CA LYS A 240 17.87 -8.19 -23.59
C LYS A 240 18.20 -6.73 -23.32
N ARG A 241 18.32 -5.91 -24.37
CA ARG A 241 18.56 -4.46 -24.24
C ARG A 241 17.42 -3.79 -23.46
N TYR A 242 16.18 -4.14 -23.80
CA TYR A 242 15.01 -3.59 -23.13
C TYR A 242 14.93 -4.03 -21.64
N GLN A 243 15.19 -5.31 -21.37
CA GLN A 243 15.27 -5.84 -20.00
C GLN A 243 16.27 -5.09 -19.14
N ILE A 244 17.49 -4.88 -19.67
CA ILE A 244 18.55 -4.17 -18.95
C ILE A 244 18.12 -2.72 -18.64
N ALA A 245 17.57 -2.00 -19.61
CA ALA A 245 17.12 -0.63 -19.40
C ALA A 245 15.94 -0.57 -18.42
N PHE A 246 14.96 -1.47 -18.55
CA PHE A 246 13.82 -1.57 -17.65
C PHE A 246 14.23 -1.81 -16.19
N THR A 247 15.21 -2.68 -15.94
CA THR A 247 15.69 -2.99 -14.59
C THR A 247 16.58 -1.90 -14.00
N ARG A 248 17.11 -0.99 -14.85
CA ARG A 248 17.96 0.14 -14.41
C ARG A 248 17.20 1.46 -14.24
N ARG A 249 15.87 1.46 -14.31
CA ARG A 249 15.06 2.66 -14.06
C ARG A 249 15.42 3.28 -12.71
N GLY A 250 15.49 4.61 -12.68
CA GLY A 250 15.95 5.35 -11.50
C GLY A 250 17.48 5.46 -11.38
N GLY A 251 18.25 4.55 -12.00
CA GLY A 251 19.70 4.62 -12.18
C GLY A 251 20.50 4.88 -10.89
N GLU A 252 21.60 5.61 -11.03
CA GLU A 252 22.52 5.95 -9.94
C GLU A 252 21.85 6.77 -8.83
N LYS A 253 20.85 7.58 -9.16
CA LYS A 253 20.10 8.36 -8.17
C LYS A 253 19.41 7.43 -7.17
N ASN A 254 18.72 6.40 -7.66
CA ASN A 254 18.03 5.47 -6.79
C ASN A 254 18.98 4.56 -6.00
N LEU A 255 20.16 4.24 -6.54
CA LEU A 255 21.18 3.54 -5.76
C LEU A 255 21.69 4.39 -4.59
N ALA A 256 21.89 5.70 -4.80
CA ALA A 256 22.26 6.62 -3.73
C ALA A 256 21.14 6.74 -2.67
N LEU A 257 19.88 6.87 -3.09
CA LEU A 257 18.72 6.92 -2.18
C LEU A 257 18.56 5.61 -1.40
N LEU A 258 18.76 4.46 -2.05
CA LEU A 258 18.72 3.16 -1.40
C LEU A 258 19.79 3.07 -0.29
N LYS A 259 21.02 3.51 -0.59
CA LYS A 259 22.09 3.54 0.43
C LYS A 259 21.70 4.42 1.62
N GLN A 260 21.20 5.61 1.38
CA GLN A 260 20.75 6.51 2.44
C GLN A 260 19.62 5.88 3.29
N ALA A 261 18.65 5.25 2.63
CA ALA A 261 17.58 4.56 3.34
C ALA A 261 18.10 3.41 4.21
N MET A 262 19.10 2.65 3.73
CA MET A 262 19.73 1.58 4.50
C MET A 262 20.47 2.12 5.73
N ASP A 263 21.24 3.21 5.57
CA ASP A 263 21.96 3.85 6.66
C ASP A 263 20.99 4.38 7.74
N LEU A 264 19.93 5.06 7.33
CA LEU A 264 18.88 5.56 8.24
C LEU A 264 18.14 4.44 8.97
N ARG A 265 17.81 3.34 8.27
CA ARG A 265 17.18 2.17 8.87
C ARG A 265 18.09 1.47 9.87
N TYR A 266 19.39 1.43 9.59
CA TYR A 266 20.36 0.92 10.55
C TYR A 266 20.43 1.81 11.80
N GLU A 267 20.54 3.13 11.64
CA GLU A 267 20.53 4.09 12.76
C GLU A 267 19.24 3.97 13.59
N LEU A 268 18.09 3.85 12.94
CA LEU A 268 16.81 3.62 13.61
C LEU A 268 16.87 2.40 14.53
N ALA A 269 17.40 1.28 14.04
CA ALA A 269 17.54 0.07 14.84
C ALA A 269 18.43 0.28 16.07
N GLN A 270 19.53 1.05 15.90
CA GLN A 270 20.43 1.39 17.02
C GLN A 270 19.75 2.24 18.09
N LEU A 271 18.82 3.14 17.72
CA LEU A 271 18.04 3.91 18.70
C LEU A 271 17.25 3.00 19.66
N PHE A 272 16.77 1.86 19.15
CA PHE A 272 16.06 0.83 19.90
C PHE A 272 16.98 -0.24 20.52
N GLY A 273 18.29 -0.11 20.40
CA GLY A 273 19.27 -1.08 20.92
C GLY A 273 19.30 -2.41 20.14
N LYS A 274 18.92 -2.37 18.85
CA LYS A 274 18.90 -3.54 17.98
C LYS A 274 20.12 -3.58 17.05
N SER A 275 20.61 -4.77 16.75
CA SER A 275 21.78 -4.97 15.92
C SER A 275 21.53 -4.67 14.44
N SER A 276 20.28 -4.79 13.98
CA SER A 276 19.87 -4.55 12.60
C SER A 276 18.42 -4.09 12.49
N TYR A 277 18.08 -3.45 11.36
CA TYR A 277 16.71 -3.09 11.04
C TYR A 277 15.80 -4.33 10.92
N ALA A 278 16.33 -5.45 10.41
CA ALA A 278 15.59 -6.70 10.34
C ALA A 278 15.22 -7.21 11.74
N GLU A 279 16.14 -7.17 12.70
CA GLU A 279 15.85 -7.52 14.09
C GLU A 279 14.77 -6.62 14.68
N TRP A 280 14.82 -5.30 14.44
CA TRP A 280 13.83 -4.37 14.94
C TRP A 280 12.44 -4.61 14.32
N VAL A 281 12.33 -4.74 13.00
CA VAL A 281 11.03 -4.84 12.32
C VAL A 281 10.36 -6.19 12.51
N LEU A 282 11.13 -7.27 12.62
CA LEU A 282 10.59 -8.63 12.71
C LEU A 282 9.97 -8.96 14.07
N GLN A 283 10.29 -8.23 15.14
CA GLN A 283 9.73 -8.48 16.48
C GLN A 283 8.20 -8.55 16.48
N SER A 284 7.55 -7.69 15.69
CA SER A 284 6.09 -7.62 15.56
C SER A 284 5.55 -8.39 14.36
N ARG A 285 6.41 -9.02 13.57
CA ARG A 285 6.01 -9.84 12.44
C ARG A 285 5.86 -11.30 12.85
N MET A 286 5.19 -12.10 12.01
CA MET A 286 4.94 -13.53 12.27
C MET A 286 6.24 -14.32 12.50
N ALA A 287 7.31 -14.00 11.79
CA ALA A 287 8.60 -14.68 11.89
C ALA A 287 9.39 -14.35 13.17
N LYS A 288 9.09 -13.23 13.85
CA LYS A 288 9.67 -12.75 15.11
C LYS A 288 11.16 -12.37 15.08
N ASN A 289 12.00 -13.03 14.28
CA ASN A 289 13.45 -12.79 14.24
C ASN A 289 14.04 -13.16 12.86
N PRO A 290 15.24 -12.63 12.53
CA PRO A 290 15.94 -12.94 11.27
C PRO A 290 16.28 -14.41 11.06
N GLU A 291 16.60 -15.15 12.13
CA GLU A 291 16.97 -16.55 12.08
C GLU A 291 15.83 -17.40 11.52
N THR A 292 14.59 -17.16 11.98
CA THR A 292 13.38 -17.83 11.47
C THR A 292 13.18 -17.56 9.98
N VAL A 293 13.38 -16.30 9.53
CA VAL A 293 13.28 -15.94 8.11
C VAL A 293 14.36 -16.65 7.29
N ASN A 294 15.61 -16.60 7.74
CA ASN A 294 16.72 -17.21 7.04
C ASN A 294 16.55 -18.74 6.93
N LYS A 295 16.09 -19.37 8.01
CA LYS A 295 15.79 -20.82 7.97
C LYS A 295 14.69 -21.13 6.96
N PHE A 296 13.59 -20.41 6.99
CA PHE A 296 12.49 -20.59 6.04
C PHE A 296 12.97 -20.44 4.58
N LEU A 297 13.74 -19.39 4.28
CA LEU A 297 14.27 -19.16 2.95
C LEU A 297 15.24 -20.26 2.52
N ALA A 298 16.10 -20.75 3.44
CA ALA A 298 17.01 -21.86 3.15
C ALA A 298 16.25 -23.16 2.83
N ASP A 299 15.19 -23.46 3.59
CA ASP A 299 14.37 -24.66 3.39
C ASP A 299 13.63 -24.58 2.03
N VAL A 300 13.07 -23.41 1.68
CA VAL A 300 12.43 -23.17 0.37
C VAL A 300 13.45 -23.31 -0.76
N HIS A 301 14.62 -22.67 -0.63
CA HIS A 301 15.70 -22.75 -1.63
C HIS A 301 16.15 -24.20 -1.86
N ALA A 302 16.38 -24.96 -0.79
CA ALA A 302 16.78 -26.36 -0.90
C ALA A 302 15.71 -27.23 -1.61
N THR A 303 14.43 -26.92 -1.40
CA THR A 303 13.32 -27.67 -2.00
C THR A 303 13.11 -27.31 -3.47
N VAL A 304 13.17 -26.04 -3.83
CA VAL A 304 12.80 -25.53 -5.17
C VAL A 304 13.94 -25.62 -6.17
N THR A 305 15.18 -25.36 -5.74
CA THR A 305 16.36 -25.27 -6.65
C THR A 305 16.59 -26.51 -7.51
N PRO A 306 16.42 -27.76 -7.04
CA PRO A 306 16.59 -28.92 -7.90
C PRO A 306 15.60 -28.96 -9.07
N LEU A 307 14.33 -28.58 -8.82
CA LEU A 307 13.30 -28.51 -9.84
C LEU A 307 13.59 -27.38 -10.83
N GLU A 308 13.89 -26.18 -10.34
CA GLU A 308 14.27 -25.01 -11.16
C GLU A 308 15.41 -25.36 -12.13
N LYS A 309 16.49 -25.99 -11.64
CA LYS A 309 17.63 -26.40 -12.50
C LYS A 309 17.19 -27.33 -13.62
N LYS A 310 16.28 -28.28 -13.33
CA LYS A 310 15.74 -29.19 -14.33
C LYS A 310 14.90 -28.46 -15.36
N GLU A 311 14.03 -27.57 -14.93
CA GLU A 311 13.16 -26.76 -15.81
C GLU A 311 13.98 -25.83 -16.71
N VAL A 312 14.97 -25.13 -16.15
CA VAL A 312 15.88 -24.27 -16.92
C VAL A 312 16.65 -25.08 -17.96
N GLN A 313 17.11 -26.30 -17.62
CA GLN A 313 17.77 -27.16 -18.57
C GLN A 313 16.84 -27.59 -19.72
N THR A 314 15.60 -27.97 -19.41
CA THR A 314 14.57 -28.28 -20.41
C THR A 314 14.32 -27.11 -21.37
N LEU A 315 14.20 -25.89 -20.82
CA LEU A 315 13.99 -24.69 -21.63
C LEU A 315 15.21 -24.38 -22.53
N ARG A 316 16.43 -24.60 -22.03
CA ARG A 316 17.65 -24.44 -22.83
C ARG A 316 17.70 -25.42 -24.00
N GLU A 317 17.39 -26.70 -23.75
CA GLU A 317 17.33 -27.73 -24.78
C GLU A 317 16.25 -27.43 -25.83
N PHE A 318 15.08 -26.97 -25.41
CA PHE A 318 14.00 -26.53 -26.32
C PHE A 318 14.46 -25.33 -27.17
N LYS A 319 15.07 -24.33 -26.57
CA LYS A 319 15.58 -23.15 -27.30
C LYS A 319 16.67 -23.52 -28.31
N ALA A 320 17.55 -24.47 -27.96
CA ALA A 320 18.61 -24.94 -28.87
C ALA A 320 18.08 -25.64 -30.12
N GLN A 321 16.84 -26.18 -30.07
CA GLN A 321 16.19 -26.82 -31.24
C GLN A 321 15.58 -25.78 -32.22
N SER A 322 15.39 -24.55 -31.78
CA SER A 322 14.79 -23.45 -32.56
C SER A 322 15.84 -22.50 -33.16
N LEU A 323 17.13 -22.72 -32.90
CA LEU A 323 18.25 -21.96 -33.43
C LEU A 323 18.95 -22.76 -34.54
#